data_ff1afa9f55a3af1c3e3a84ba08b3d812
#
_entry.id   ff1afa9f55a3af1c3e3a84ba08b3d812
#
_cell.length_a   1.000
_cell.length_b   1.000
_cell.length_c   1.000
_cell.angle_alpha   90.00
_cell.angle_beta   90.00
_cell.angle_gamma   90.00
#
_symmetry.space_group_name_H-M   'P 1'
#
loop_
_entity.id
_entity.type
_entity.pdbx_description
1 polymer ?
#
loop_
_entity_poly.entity_id
_entity_poly.type
_entity_poly.pdbx_seq_one_letter_code
_entity_poly.pdbx_strand_id
1 'polypeptide(L)'
;ELYCLEHGILPDGLLPDGNGTHFDDSFQTLFYETGAGKFIPRAVLADLEPTVVDEVRTGTYRKLFHPEQIISGKEDAANNYARGHFTVGRDMMDIVLDRIRKLADLCGALQGFMIFHSFGGGTGSGFTALLMERLASDYGKKTKLEFSVYPSPQISSAVVEPYNAVFNTHTTLELSDCAFMVDNEALYDVCRRNLDVGRPTFTNINRLLAQVISTLTAALRFDGCQNVDLLEFQTNLVPYPRIHYPLTTYAPTVSAEKAYHEKLTVGELTSACFEPTNQLVKCDPRQGKYMACCLLYRGDVVPNEIHASIGSLKSKRTIQFVDWCPTGFKVGINYQPPTVIPGGDLAKVQRA
;
A
#
# COMPACT_ATOMS: atom_id res chain seq x y z
N GLU A 1 5.11 -11.64 -2.69
CA GLU A 1 5.64 -12.56 -1.66
C GLU A 1 4.72 -12.61 -0.44
N LEU A 2 4.51 -11.49 0.26
CA LEU A 2 3.70 -11.44 1.49
C LEU A 2 2.27 -11.94 1.27
N TYR A 3 1.60 -11.49 0.23
CA TYR A 3 0.25 -11.97 -0.10
C TYR A 3 0.20 -13.48 -0.38
N CYS A 4 1.20 -14.01 -1.08
CA CYS A 4 1.29 -15.46 -1.32
C CYS A 4 1.43 -16.23 0.00
N LEU A 5 2.25 -15.73 0.93
CA LEU A 5 2.39 -16.34 2.26
C LEU A 5 1.11 -16.26 3.09
N GLU A 6 0.40 -15.13 3.05
CA GLU A 6 -0.86 -14.96 3.79
C GLU A 6 -1.97 -15.87 3.27
N HIS A 7 -2.01 -16.14 1.98
CA HIS A 7 -3.01 -17.01 1.34
C HIS A 7 -2.55 -18.44 1.11
N GLY A 8 -1.34 -18.80 1.54
CA GLY A 8 -0.79 -20.15 1.37
C GLY A 8 -0.50 -20.54 -0.08
N ILE A 9 -0.30 -19.57 -0.98
CA ILE A 9 0.02 -19.80 -2.38
C ILE A 9 1.53 -19.96 -2.53
N LEU A 10 1.95 -21.03 -3.21
CA LEU A 10 3.36 -21.30 -3.51
C LEU A 10 3.91 -20.32 -4.57
N PRO A 11 5.25 -20.14 -4.67
CA PRO A 11 5.87 -19.25 -5.67
C PRO A 11 5.56 -19.61 -7.13
N ASP A 12 5.10 -20.82 -7.42
CA ASP A 12 4.66 -21.26 -8.74
C ASP A 12 3.17 -20.98 -9.02
N GLY A 13 2.44 -20.50 -8.03
CA GLY A 13 1.02 -20.19 -8.10
C GLY A 13 0.11 -21.36 -7.77
N LEU A 14 0.66 -22.48 -7.29
CA LEU A 14 -0.12 -23.65 -6.87
C LEU A 14 -0.39 -23.58 -5.35
N LEU A 15 -1.43 -24.29 -4.93
CA LEU A 15 -1.65 -24.55 -3.51
C LEU A 15 -0.86 -25.80 -3.07
N PRO A 16 -0.40 -25.87 -1.81
CA PRO A 16 0.18 -27.08 -1.27
C PRO A 16 -0.82 -28.24 -1.33
N ASP A 17 -0.33 -29.45 -1.63
CA ASP A 17 -1.12 -30.60 -1.98
C ASP A 17 -2.38 -30.89 -1.13
N GLY A 18 -3.50 -31.02 -1.83
CA GLY A 18 -4.42 -32.16 -1.74
C GLY A 18 -5.42 -32.25 -0.61
N ASN A 19 -5.37 -31.46 0.43
CA ASN A 19 -6.46 -31.43 1.38
C ASN A 19 -7.33 -30.19 1.15
N GLY A 20 -8.47 -30.43 0.49
CA GLY A 20 -9.54 -29.46 0.34
C GLY A 20 -10.16 -29.07 1.69
N THR A 21 -9.37 -28.49 2.57
CA THR A 21 -9.87 -27.63 3.61
C THR A 21 -10.41 -26.40 2.88
N HIS A 22 -11.66 -26.10 3.10
CA HIS A 22 -12.36 -24.93 2.60
C HIS A 22 -11.42 -23.72 2.64
N PHE A 23 -10.77 -23.46 1.51
CA PHE A 23 -10.12 -22.19 1.30
C PHE A 23 -11.24 -21.18 1.18
N ASP A 24 -11.31 -20.30 2.13
CA ASP A 24 -12.14 -19.13 2.12
C ASP A 24 -11.94 -18.43 0.76
N ASP A 25 -13.00 -18.00 0.11
CA ASP A 25 -12.95 -17.29 -1.18
C ASP A 25 -12.17 -15.96 -1.14
N SER A 26 -11.54 -15.68 0.00
CA SER A 26 -10.77 -14.48 0.33
C SER A 26 -9.61 -14.18 -0.65
N PHE A 27 -9.00 -15.21 -1.25
CA PHE A 27 -7.93 -15.03 -2.23
C PHE A 27 -8.43 -14.52 -3.59
N GLN A 28 -9.71 -14.73 -3.93
CA GLN A 28 -10.28 -14.35 -5.23
C GLN A 28 -10.28 -12.83 -5.45
N THR A 29 -10.14 -12.05 -4.40
CA THR A 29 -10.05 -10.59 -4.49
C THR A 29 -8.79 -10.14 -5.25
N LEU A 30 -7.64 -10.70 -4.91
CA LEU A 30 -6.35 -10.31 -5.48
C LEU A 30 -5.76 -11.33 -6.46
N PHE A 31 -6.28 -12.55 -6.47
CA PHE A 31 -5.84 -13.62 -7.37
C PHE A 31 -7.02 -14.14 -8.17
N TYR A 32 -6.75 -14.65 -9.36
CA TYR A 32 -7.73 -15.41 -10.13
C TYR A 32 -7.18 -16.80 -10.43
N GLU A 33 -8.08 -17.76 -10.45
CA GLU A 33 -7.73 -19.15 -10.78
C GLU A 33 -7.80 -19.37 -12.28
N THR A 34 -6.77 -20.00 -12.83
CA THR A 34 -6.76 -20.45 -14.23
C THR A 34 -7.40 -21.83 -14.34
N GLY A 35 -7.85 -22.22 -15.53
CA GLY A 35 -8.40 -23.55 -15.78
C GLY A 35 -7.46 -24.72 -15.44
N ALA A 36 -6.18 -24.45 -15.18
CA ALA A 36 -5.18 -25.42 -14.73
C ALA A 36 -5.01 -25.47 -13.18
N GLY A 37 -5.87 -24.78 -12.42
CA GLY A 37 -5.76 -24.73 -10.96
C GLY A 37 -4.63 -23.87 -10.43
N LYS A 38 -4.11 -22.97 -11.24
CA LYS A 38 -3.03 -22.05 -10.88
C LYS A 38 -3.59 -20.69 -10.55
N PHE A 39 -3.11 -20.11 -9.45
CA PHE A 39 -3.48 -18.76 -8.99
C PHE A 39 -2.51 -17.71 -9.53
N ILE A 40 -3.07 -16.69 -10.17
CA ILE A 40 -2.32 -15.58 -10.77
C ILE A 40 -2.78 -14.26 -10.14
N PRO A 41 -1.87 -13.36 -9.73
CA PRO A 41 -2.25 -12.06 -9.18
C PRO A 41 -3.00 -11.20 -10.21
N ARG A 42 -4.02 -10.48 -9.77
CA ARG A 42 -4.70 -9.44 -10.55
C ARG A 42 -3.86 -8.17 -10.56
N ALA A 43 -2.71 -8.23 -11.21
CA ALA A 43 -1.73 -7.15 -11.22
C ALA A 43 -1.06 -7.02 -12.58
N VAL A 44 -0.74 -5.78 -12.95
CA VAL A 44 0.09 -5.45 -14.11
C VAL A 44 1.35 -4.76 -13.60
N LEU A 45 2.51 -5.27 -13.99
CA LEU A 45 3.81 -4.68 -13.71
C LEU A 45 4.28 -3.97 -14.98
N ALA A 46 4.40 -2.67 -14.92
CA ALA A 46 4.78 -1.85 -16.08
C ALA A 46 5.93 -0.92 -15.73
N ASP A 47 6.98 -0.96 -16.53
CA ASP A 47 8.09 -0.03 -16.46
C ASP A 47 8.62 0.27 -17.87
N LEU A 48 9.11 1.48 -18.11
CA LEU A 48 9.73 1.86 -19.37
C LEU A 48 11.15 1.26 -19.51
N GLU A 49 11.78 0.94 -18.40
CA GLU A 49 13.08 0.26 -18.34
C GLU A 49 12.91 -1.27 -18.13
N PRO A 50 13.61 -2.11 -18.90
CA PRO A 50 13.46 -3.55 -18.78
C PRO A 50 14.13 -4.17 -17.55
N THR A 51 15.20 -3.56 -17.00
CA THR A 51 16.06 -4.18 -15.98
C THR A 51 15.31 -4.59 -14.71
N VAL A 52 14.45 -3.73 -14.17
CA VAL A 52 13.69 -3.99 -12.94
C VAL A 52 12.63 -5.06 -13.16
N VAL A 53 11.97 -5.00 -14.30
CA VAL A 53 10.91 -5.95 -14.67
C VAL A 53 11.49 -7.33 -14.96
N ASP A 54 12.69 -7.39 -15.51
CA ASP A 54 13.42 -8.63 -15.79
C ASP A 54 13.86 -9.37 -14.52
N GLU A 55 14.08 -8.66 -13.42
CA GLU A 55 14.30 -9.30 -12.11
C GLU A 55 13.09 -10.13 -11.68
N VAL A 56 11.88 -9.66 -11.94
CA VAL A 56 10.66 -10.43 -11.66
C VAL A 56 10.52 -11.62 -12.62
N ARG A 57 10.88 -11.44 -13.90
CA ARG A 57 10.84 -12.52 -14.90
C ARG A 57 11.81 -13.67 -14.63
N THR A 58 12.91 -13.38 -13.96
CA THR A 58 13.97 -14.37 -13.64
C THR A 58 13.98 -14.81 -12.18
N GLY A 59 13.28 -14.09 -11.29
CA GLY A 59 13.27 -14.33 -9.86
C GLY A 59 12.50 -15.56 -9.40
N THR A 60 12.40 -15.73 -8.09
CA THR A 60 11.72 -16.86 -7.43
C THR A 60 10.24 -16.96 -7.84
N TYR A 61 9.56 -15.83 -8.02
CA TYR A 61 8.14 -15.73 -8.38
C TYR A 61 7.87 -15.64 -9.89
N ARG A 62 8.86 -15.96 -10.73
CA ARG A 62 8.73 -15.88 -12.20
C ARG A 62 7.57 -16.68 -12.77
N LYS A 63 7.18 -17.78 -12.11
CA LYS A 63 6.07 -18.63 -12.54
C LYS A 63 4.71 -18.14 -12.04
N LEU A 64 4.67 -17.20 -11.08
CA LEU A 64 3.44 -16.70 -10.50
C LEU A 64 2.68 -15.81 -11.48
N PHE A 65 3.38 -14.95 -12.20
CA PHE A 65 2.81 -13.99 -13.12
C PHE A 65 2.64 -14.57 -14.52
N HIS A 66 1.57 -14.16 -15.19
CA HIS A 66 1.45 -14.41 -16.62
C HIS A 66 2.46 -13.53 -17.38
N PRO A 67 3.16 -14.04 -18.40
CA PRO A 67 4.16 -13.24 -19.13
C PRO A 67 3.63 -11.92 -19.69
N GLU A 68 2.36 -11.88 -20.05
CA GLU A 68 1.69 -10.69 -20.56
C GLU A 68 1.36 -9.63 -19.49
N GLN A 69 1.43 -9.97 -18.22
CA GLN A 69 1.23 -9.01 -17.11
C GLN A 69 2.48 -8.22 -16.79
N ILE A 70 3.63 -8.64 -17.29
CA ILE A 70 4.93 -8.02 -17.08
C ILE A 70 5.31 -7.28 -18.35
N ILE A 71 5.15 -5.96 -18.37
CA ILE A 71 5.31 -5.12 -19.55
C ILE A 71 6.52 -4.20 -19.35
N SER A 72 7.48 -4.28 -20.26
CA SER A 72 8.66 -3.42 -20.27
C SER A 72 8.76 -2.62 -21.56
N GLY A 73 9.17 -1.37 -21.43
CA GLY A 73 9.53 -0.53 -22.55
C GLY A 73 10.92 -0.87 -23.09
N LYS A 74 11.30 -0.23 -24.18
CA LYS A 74 12.62 -0.36 -24.79
C LYS A 74 13.58 0.77 -24.39
N GLU A 75 13.05 1.91 -24.02
CA GLU A 75 13.77 3.12 -23.72
C GLU A 75 13.26 3.75 -22.42
N ASP A 76 14.19 4.06 -21.51
CA ASP A 76 13.89 4.71 -20.23
C ASP A 76 13.39 6.16 -20.41
N ALA A 77 12.61 6.62 -19.46
CA ALA A 77 12.17 8.01 -19.36
C ALA A 77 13.26 8.97 -18.83
N ALA A 78 14.44 8.47 -18.45
CA ALA A 78 15.58 9.25 -17.97
C ALA A 78 15.23 10.26 -16.85
N ASN A 79 14.43 9.84 -15.87
CA ASN A 79 13.91 10.68 -14.78
C ASN A 79 13.19 11.96 -15.27
N ASN A 80 12.57 11.92 -16.44
CA ASN A 80 11.88 13.05 -17.02
C ASN A 80 10.39 12.78 -17.18
N TYR A 81 9.56 13.58 -16.48
CA TYR A 81 8.10 13.49 -16.56
C TYR A 81 7.59 13.58 -18.01
N ALA A 82 8.12 14.53 -18.79
CA ALA A 82 7.65 14.73 -20.16
C ALA A 82 7.91 13.52 -21.06
N ARG A 83 9.04 12.85 -20.90
CA ARG A 83 9.34 11.61 -21.62
C ARG A 83 8.38 10.48 -21.23
N GLY A 84 8.13 10.33 -19.94
CA GLY A 84 7.18 9.32 -19.44
C GLY A 84 5.73 9.57 -19.85
N HIS A 85 5.32 10.84 -19.99
CA HIS A 85 3.94 11.21 -20.31
C HIS A 85 3.69 11.37 -21.82
N PHE A 86 4.53 12.09 -22.52
CA PHE A 86 4.22 12.55 -23.89
C PHE A 86 4.88 11.74 -25.01
N THR A 87 6.02 11.09 -24.75
CA THR A 87 6.80 10.39 -25.76
C THR A 87 6.86 8.89 -25.49
N VAL A 88 7.88 8.41 -24.79
CA VAL A 88 8.13 6.98 -24.57
C VAL A 88 6.96 6.27 -23.90
N GLY A 89 6.29 6.92 -22.94
CA GLY A 89 5.15 6.31 -22.24
C GLY A 89 3.93 6.08 -23.13
N ARG A 90 3.72 6.91 -24.14
CA ARG A 90 2.60 6.72 -25.08
C ARG A 90 2.68 5.43 -25.86
N ASP A 91 3.87 5.03 -26.27
CA ASP A 91 4.07 3.82 -27.07
C ASP A 91 3.70 2.56 -26.32
N MET A 92 3.80 2.56 -24.99
CA MET A 92 3.49 1.41 -24.15
C MET A 92 2.04 1.44 -23.62
N MET A 93 1.38 2.59 -23.64
CA MET A 93 0.09 2.80 -22.97
C MET A 93 -1.00 1.83 -23.45
N ASP A 94 -1.15 1.66 -24.76
CA ASP A 94 -2.20 0.85 -25.33
C ASP A 94 -2.06 -0.65 -24.92
N ILE A 95 -0.82 -1.11 -24.81
CA ILE A 95 -0.53 -2.48 -24.36
C ILE A 95 -0.93 -2.66 -22.90
N VAL A 96 -0.59 -1.67 -22.05
CA VAL A 96 -0.92 -1.69 -20.62
C VAL A 96 -2.44 -1.64 -20.41
N LEU A 97 -3.13 -0.78 -21.13
CA LEU A 97 -4.61 -0.67 -21.03
C LEU A 97 -5.31 -1.94 -21.52
N ASP A 98 -4.82 -2.59 -22.58
CA ASP A 98 -5.37 -3.88 -23.06
C ASP A 98 -5.25 -4.95 -21.95
N ARG A 99 -4.11 -4.99 -21.24
CA ARG A 99 -3.92 -5.94 -20.14
C ARG A 99 -4.81 -5.63 -18.93
N ILE A 100 -4.95 -4.36 -18.57
CA ILE A 100 -5.86 -3.93 -17.51
C ILE A 100 -7.29 -4.32 -17.87
N ARG A 101 -7.73 -4.10 -19.10
CA ARG A 101 -9.06 -4.48 -19.58
C ARG A 101 -9.29 -5.98 -19.47
N LYS A 102 -8.36 -6.81 -19.92
CA LYS A 102 -8.45 -8.26 -19.80
C LYS A 102 -8.58 -8.73 -18.36
N LEU A 103 -7.83 -8.14 -17.44
CA LEU A 103 -7.96 -8.45 -16.02
C LEU A 103 -9.29 -7.96 -15.44
N ALA A 104 -9.77 -6.81 -15.85
CA ALA A 104 -11.07 -6.28 -15.42
C ALA A 104 -12.23 -7.15 -15.91
N ASP A 105 -12.15 -7.67 -17.13
CA ASP A 105 -13.16 -8.60 -17.71
C ASP A 105 -13.23 -9.94 -16.97
N LEU A 106 -12.14 -10.36 -16.32
CA LEU A 106 -12.12 -11.54 -15.45
C LEU A 106 -12.69 -11.31 -14.05
N CYS A 107 -13.07 -10.08 -13.72
CA CYS A 107 -13.65 -9.75 -12.43
C CYS A 107 -15.18 -9.89 -12.48
N GLY A 108 -15.77 -10.57 -11.51
CA GLY A 108 -17.22 -10.59 -11.34
C GLY A 108 -17.78 -9.22 -10.95
N ALA A 109 -17.04 -8.49 -10.09
CA ALA A 109 -17.34 -7.12 -9.71
C ALA A 109 -16.03 -6.35 -9.46
N LEU A 110 -15.69 -5.44 -10.36
CA LEU A 110 -14.54 -4.57 -10.18
C LEU A 110 -14.87 -3.45 -9.19
N GLN A 111 -14.18 -3.39 -8.05
CA GLN A 111 -14.32 -2.33 -7.06
C GLN A 111 -13.52 -1.08 -7.43
N GLY A 112 -12.29 -1.25 -7.90
CA GLY A 112 -11.39 -0.15 -8.23
C GLY A 112 -9.99 -0.62 -8.56
N PHE A 113 -9.06 0.32 -8.52
CA PHE A 113 -7.66 0.11 -8.83
C PHE A 113 -6.77 0.57 -7.68
N MET A 114 -5.69 -0.17 -7.45
CA MET A 114 -4.57 0.26 -6.59
C MET A 114 -3.36 0.49 -7.49
N ILE A 115 -2.79 1.68 -7.42
CA ILE A 115 -1.70 2.11 -8.28
C ILE A 115 -0.49 2.43 -7.41
N PHE A 116 0.58 1.67 -7.57
CA PHE A 116 1.83 1.88 -6.85
C PHE A 116 2.88 2.52 -7.75
N HIS A 117 3.37 3.69 -7.37
CA HIS A 117 4.36 4.44 -8.16
C HIS A 117 5.19 5.39 -7.30
N SER A 118 6.26 5.94 -7.87
CA SER A 118 7.03 7.03 -7.27
C SER A 118 6.69 8.37 -7.93
N PHE A 119 6.83 9.45 -7.18
CA PHE A 119 6.70 10.80 -7.73
C PHE A 119 7.99 11.31 -8.41
N GLY A 120 9.14 10.77 -8.02
CA GLY A 120 10.44 11.31 -8.43
C GLY A 120 10.95 10.83 -9.79
N GLY A 121 10.61 9.61 -10.19
CA GLY A 121 11.06 9.03 -11.46
C GLY A 121 10.25 9.49 -12.66
N GLY A 122 10.78 9.33 -13.86
CA GLY A 122 10.08 9.71 -15.11
C GLY A 122 8.90 8.78 -15.41
N THR A 123 9.06 7.47 -15.26
CA THR A 123 7.99 6.48 -15.40
C THR A 123 6.95 6.64 -14.30
N GLY A 124 7.38 6.63 -13.04
CA GLY A 124 6.46 6.73 -11.90
C GLY A 124 5.66 8.02 -11.86
N SER A 125 6.18 9.12 -12.38
CA SER A 125 5.46 10.39 -12.48
C SER A 125 4.69 10.54 -13.81
N GLY A 126 5.40 10.50 -14.94
CA GLY A 126 4.82 10.82 -16.25
C GLY A 126 3.93 9.74 -16.80
N PHE A 127 4.38 8.48 -16.78
CA PHE A 127 3.58 7.36 -17.27
C PHE A 127 2.35 7.13 -16.40
N THR A 128 2.50 7.23 -15.06
CA THR A 128 1.37 7.08 -14.14
C THR A 128 0.34 8.19 -14.33
N ALA A 129 0.74 9.44 -14.54
CA ALA A 129 -0.20 10.52 -14.83
C ALA A 129 -1.02 10.22 -16.09
N LEU A 130 -0.38 9.80 -17.17
CA LEU A 130 -1.06 9.39 -18.40
C LEU A 130 -1.99 8.19 -18.18
N LEU A 131 -1.56 7.19 -17.42
CA LEU A 131 -2.38 6.03 -17.06
C LEU A 131 -3.62 6.44 -16.27
N MET A 132 -3.48 7.33 -15.29
CA MET A 132 -4.59 7.83 -14.48
C MET A 132 -5.62 8.59 -15.31
N GLU A 133 -5.19 9.41 -16.27
CA GLU A 133 -6.08 10.09 -17.23
C GLU A 133 -6.90 9.08 -18.04
N ARG A 134 -6.26 8.03 -18.53
CA ARG A 134 -6.93 6.97 -19.30
C ARG A 134 -7.89 6.16 -18.42
N LEU A 135 -7.48 5.76 -17.22
CA LEU A 135 -8.33 5.04 -16.29
C LEU A 135 -9.53 5.90 -15.83
N ALA A 136 -9.36 7.19 -15.67
CA ALA A 136 -10.46 8.10 -15.34
C ALA A 136 -11.47 8.21 -16.50
N SER A 137 -11.01 8.15 -17.74
CA SER A 137 -11.88 8.14 -18.92
C SER A 137 -12.64 6.81 -19.04
N ASP A 138 -11.96 5.67 -18.93
CA ASP A 138 -12.55 4.35 -19.17
C ASP A 138 -13.34 3.82 -17.96
N TYR A 139 -12.87 4.12 -16.73
CA TYR A 139 -13.40 3.62 -15.46
C TYR A 139 -13.71 4.74 -14.46
N GLY A 140 -14.30 5.83 -14.91
CA GLY A 140 -14.50 7.05 -14.11
C GLY A 140 -15.24 6.87 -12.78
N LYS A 141 -16.13 5.87 -12.68
CA LYS A 141 -16.91 5.56 -11.47
C LYS A 141 -16.19 4.61 -10.49
N LYS A 142 -15.03 4.08 -10.87
CA LYS A 142 -14.29 3.12 -10.04
C LYS A 142 -13.26 3.84 -9.19
N THR A 143 -13.15 3.42 -7.93
CA THR A 143 -12.21 4.01 -6.97
C THR A 143 -10.77 3.79 -7.43
N LYS A 144 -9.97 4.84 -7.36
CA LYS A 144 -8.54 4.84 -7.67
C LYS A 144 -7.75 5.23 -6.42
N LEU A 145 -7.11 4.22 -5.79
CA LEU A 145 -6.21 4.41 -4.68
C LEU A 145 -4.77 4.48 -5.18
N GLU A 146 -4.04 5.49 -4.78
CA GLU A 146 -2.61 5.61 -5.04
C GLU A 146 -1.80 5.23 -3.81
N PHE A 147 -0.69 4.53 -4.04
CA PHE A 147 0.40 4.35 -3.09
C PHE A 147 1.64 4.97 -3.70
N SER A 148 2.01 6.13 -3.23
CA SER A 148 3.05 6.93 -3.87
C SER A 148 4.25 7.14 -2.95
N VAL A 149 5.45 6.92 -3.52
CA VAL A 149 6.70 7.21 -2.85
C VAL A 149 7.07 8.68 -3.10
N TYR A 150 6.97 9.47 -2.04
CA TYR A 150 7.26 10.90 -2.07
C TYR A 150 8.79 11.14 -2.09
N PRO A 151 9.28 12.14 -2.83
CA PRO A 151 10.70 12.48 -2.81
C PRO A 151 11.14 12.91 -1.42
N SER A 152 12.19 12.27 -0.92
CA SER A 152 12.72 12.55 0.42
C SER A 152 13.40 13.91 0.48
N PRO A 153 13.24 14.67 1.59
CA PRO A 153 13.85 15.99 1.71
C PRO A 153 15.37 16.01 1.62
N GLN A 154 16.04 14.97 2.13
CA GLN A 154 17.50 14.89 2.23
C GLN A 154 18.12 13.76 1.39
N ILE A 155 17.34 12.74 1.04
CA ILE A 155 17.81 11.56 0.29
C ILE A 155 17.11 11.56 -1.05
N SER A 156 17.70 12.23 -2.03
CA SER A 156 17.21 12.27 -3.41
C SER A 156 18.22 11.60 -4.33
N SER A 157 17.73 10.79 -5.27
CA SER A 157 18.56 10.16 -6.29
C SER A 157 18.67 11.00 -7.57
N ALA A 158 17.75 11.92 -7.80
CA ALA A 158 17.74 12.80 -8.97
C ALA A 158 17.40 14.23 -8.61
N VAL A 159 18.13 15.17 -9.20
CA VAL A 159 17.94 16.62 -8.97
C VAL A 159 16.54 17.10 -9.38
N VAL A 160 15.93 16.44 -10.37
CA VAL A 160 14.64 16.81 -10.95
C VAL A 160 13.42 16.21 -10.27
N GLU A 161 13.60 15.43 -9.22
CA GLU A 161 12.47 14.80 -8.49
C GLU A 161 11.38 15.79 -8.06
N PRO A 162 11.69 16.98 -7.53
CA PRO A 162 10.66 17.94 -7.16
C PRO A 162 9.80 18.41 -8.34
N TYR A 163 10.40 18.58 -9.51
CA TYR A 163 9.66 18.94 -10.72
C TYR A 163 8.71 17.85 -11.17
N ASN A 164 9.20 16.61 -11.23
CA ASN A 164 8.38 15.45 -11.58
C ASN A 164 7.22 15.28 -10.60
N ALA A 165 7.47 15.45 -9.30
CA ALA A 165 6.46 15.37 -8.25
C ALA A 165 5.35 16.42 -8.42
N VAL A 166 5.72 17.67 -8.71
CA VAL A 166 4.76 18.76 -8.95
C VAL A 166 3.89 18.47 -10.17
N PHE A 167 4.48 18.06 -11.28
CA PHE A 167 3.74 17.76 -12.50
C PHE A 167 2.80 16.56 -12.33
N ASN A 168 3.27 15.50 -11.68
CA ASN A 168 2.43 14.34 -11.38
C ASN A 168 1.26 14.73 -10.46
N THR A 169 1.55 15.39 -9.33
CA THR A 169 0.51 15.78 -8.37
C THR A 169 -0.52 16.70 -9.00
N HIS A 170 -0.10 17.62 -9.87
CA HIS A 170 -1.03 18.51 -10.59
C HIS A 170 -2.04 17.71 -11.42
N THR A 171 -1.60 16.66 -12.11
CA THR A 171 -2.48 15.82 -12.93
C THR A 171 -3.32 14.88 -12.07
N THR A 172 -2.72 14.21 -11.08
CA THR A 172 -3.41 13.17 -10.30
C THR A 172 -4.32 13.72 -9.21
N LEU A 173 -4.17 14.99 -8.83
CA LEU A 173 -4.95 15.64 -7.78
C LEU A 173 -6.48 15.55 -8.00
N GLU A 174 -6.93 15.60 -9.23
CA GLU A 174 -8.36 15.51 -9.59
C GLU A 174 -8.80 14.11 -10.01
N LEU A 175 -7.85 13.20 -10.24
CA LEU A 175 -8.10 11.86 -10.77
C LEU A 175 -8.06 10.78 -9.70
N SER A 176 -7.32 11.00 -8.62
CA SER A 176 -7.19 10.07 -7.51
C SER A 176 -8.26 10.31 -6.44
N ASP A 177 -8.78 9.23 -5.88
CA ASP A 177 -9.77 9.31 -4.80
C ASP A 177 -9.10 9.35 -3.43
N CYS A 178 -7.99 8.65 -3.26
CA CYS A 178 -7.19 8.64 -2.03
C CYS A 178 -5.74 8.26 -2.37
N ALA A 179 -4.77 9.01 -1.88
CA ALA A 179 -3.35 8.79 -2.14
C ALA A 179 -2.57 8.62 -0.82
N PHE A 180 -2.14 7.40 -0.55
CA PHE A 180 -1.28 7.08 0.59
C PHE A 180 0.17 7.37 0.23
N MET A 181 0.73 8.41 0.84
CA MET A 181 2.12 8.79 0.61
C MET A 181 3.04 8.13 1.63
N VAL A 182 4.21 7.73 1.15
CA VAL A 182 5.31 7.23 1.97
C VAL A 182 6.61 7.94 1.59
N ASP A 183 7.50 8.08 2.55
CA ASP A 183 8.80 8.71 2.38
C ASP A 183 9.90 7.72 2.75
N ASN A 184 10.83 7.48 1.85
CA ASN A 184 11.93 6.55 2.08
C ASN A 184 12.78 6.95 3.29
N GLU A 185 13.02 8.24 3.52
CA GLU A 185 13.79 8.71 4.67
C GLU A 185 13.11 8.37 6.00
N ALA A 186 11.78 8.57 6.07
CA ALA A 186 11.01 8.18 7.25
C ALA A 186 11.04 6.68 7.48
N LEU A 187 10.93 5.87 6.42
CA LEU A 187 11.03 4.42 6.51
C LEU A 187 12.43 3.96 6.95
N TYR A 188 13.51 4.59 6.47
CA TYR A 188 14.87 4.33 6.93
C TYR A 188 15.01 4.61 8.43
N ASP A 189 14.46 5.71 8.91
CA ASP A 189 14.52 6.06 10.33
C ASP A 189 13.72 5.09 11.20
N VAL A 190 12.56 4.63 10.74
CA VAL A 190 11.77 3.60 11.44
C VAL A 190 12.57 2.29 11.50
N CYS A 191 13.18 1.84 10.40
CA CYS A 191 14.02 0.63 10.39
C CYS A 191 15.22 0.74 11.34
N ARG A 192 15.89 1.88 11.40
CA ARG A 192 17.03 2.09 12.31
C ARG A 192 16.63 2.10 13.77
N ARG A 193 15.58 2.82 14.13
CA ARG A 193 15.19 3.02 15.54
C ARG A 193 14.43 1.85 16.12
N ASN A 194 13.49 1.30 15.36
CA ASN A 194 12.56 0.32 15.87
C ASN A 194 13.03 -1.12 15.61
N LEU A 195 13.65 -1.37 14.45
CA LEU A 195 14.12 -2.69 14.04
C LEU A 195 15.62 -2.90 14.31
N ASP A 196 16.34 -1.88 14.80
CA ASP A 196 17.78 -1.91 15.09
C ASP A 196 18.66 -2.29 13.87
N VAL A 197 18.18 -2.01 12.65
CA VAL A 197 18.95 -2.27 11.43
C VAL A 197 19.91 -1.12 11.19
N GLY A 198 21.20 -1.34 11.38
CA GLY A 198 22.21 -0.27 11.27
C GLY A 198 22.32 0.35 9.87
N ARG A 199 22.17 -0.44 8.82
CA ARG A 199 22.16 0.01 7.41
C ARG A 199 20.97 -0.61 6.67
N PRO A 200 19.77 0.00 6.75
CA PRO A 200 18.61 -0.50 6.05
C PRO A 200 18.82 -0.48 4.54
N THR A 201 18.36 -1.53 3.89
CA THR A 201 18.35 -1.66 2.42
C THR A 201 16.94 -1.43 1.90
N PHE A 202 16.77 -1.30 0.58
CA PHE A 202 15.45 -1.26 -0.05
C PHE A 202 14.61 -2.50 0.28
N THR A 203 15.22 -3.66 0.46
CA THR A 203 14.52 -4.88 0.88
C THR A 203 13.84 -4.71 2.25
N ASN A 204 14.52 -4.11 3.24
CA ASN A 204 13.96 -3.86 4.56
C ASN A 204 12.76 -2.89 4.48
N ILE A 205 12.92 -1.80 3.73
CA ILE A 205 11.87 -0.80 3.51
C ILE A 205 10.66 -1.42 2.81
N ASN A 206 10.90 -2.18 1.75
CA ASN A 206 9.83 -2.80 0.96
C ASN A 206 9.04 -3.83 1.78
N ARG A 207 9.68 -4.56 2.68
CA ARG A 207 9.01 -5.48 3.61
C ARG A 207 8.11 -4.75 4.59
N LEU A 208 8.57 -3.63 5.15
CA LEU A 208 7.75 -2.79 6.03
C LEU A 208 6.54 -2.21 5.27
N LEU A 209 6.77 -1.67 4.08
CA LEU A 209 5.71 -1.13 3.24
C LEU A 209 4.71 -2.21 2.81
N ALA A 210 5.18 -3.42 2.50
CA ALA A 210 4.32 -4.55 2.19
C ALA A 210 3.37 -4.90 3.35
N GLN A 211 3.81 -4.81 4.61
CA GLN A 211 2.96 -4.99 5.78
C GLN A 211 1.85 -3.94 5.87
N VAL A 212 2.20 -2.69 5.60
CA VAL A 212 1.22 -1.60 5.58
C VAL A 212 0.15 -1.83 4.53
N ILE A 213 0.55 -2.15 3.29
CA ILE A 213 -0.37 -2.41 2.18
C ILE A 213 -1.22 -3.66 2.46
N SER A 214 -0.61 -4.71 3.01
CA SER A 214 -1.34 -5.91 3.43
C SER A 214 -2.42 -5.60 4.46
N THR A 215 -2.11 -4.75 5.44
CA THR A 215 -3.07 -4.35 6.47
C THR A 215 -4.20 -3.48 5.90
N LEU A 216 -3.88 -2.55 5.01
CA LEU A 216 -4.89 -1.72 4.34
C LEU A 216 -5.87 -2.55 3.49
N THR A 217 -5.39 -3.63 2.90
CA THR A 217 -6.19 -4.52 2.05
C THR A 217 -6.75 -5.75 2.80
N ALA A 218 -6.42 -5.93 4.08
CA ALA A 218 -6.85 -7.10 4.85
C ALA A 218 -8.38 -7.23 4.91
N ALA A 219 -9.09 -6.12 5.02
CA ALA A 219 -10.55 -6.10 5.04
C ALA A 219 -11.20 -6.57 3.73
N LEU A 220 -10.49 -6.48 2.61
CA LEU A 220 -10.94 -6.98 1.30
C LEU A 220 -10.68 -8.49 1.12
N ARG A 221 -9.77 -9.04 1.90
CA ARG A 221 -9.26 -10.40 1.72
C ARG A 221 -9.71 -11.37 2.80
N PHE A 222 -9.99 -10.89 3.99
CA PHE A 222 -10.34 -11.71 5.13
C PHE A 222 -11.60 -11.18 5.80
N ASP A 223 -12.39 -12.08 6.36
CA ASP A 223 -13.56 -11.72 7.15
C ASP A 223 -13.16 -11.03 8.45
N GLY A 224 -13.88 -10.00 8.79
CA GLY A 224 -13.64 -9.22 9.99
C GLY A 224 -14.94 -8.73 10.62
N CYS A 225 -14.85 -8.31 11.88
CA CYS A 225 -15.99 -7.75 12.61
C CYS A 225 -16.45 -6.39 12.03
N GLN A 226 -15.49 -5.61 11.54
CA GLN A 226 -15.73 -4.32 10.89
C GLN A 226 -14.82 -4.21 9.67
N ASN A 227 -15.38 -4.44 8.50
CA ASN A 227 -14.65 -4.34 7.24
C ASN A 227 -14.64 -2.90 6.75
N VAL A 228 -13.57 -2.54 6.04
CA VAL A 228 -13.41 -1.24 5.39
C VAL A 228 -13.08 -1.47 3.92
N ASP A 229 -14.03 -1.16 3.05
CA ASP A 229 -13.87 -1.28 1.60
C ASP A 229 -13.07 -0.12 1.00
N LEU A 230 -12.62 -0.27 -0.26
CA LEU A 230 -11.89 0.78 -0.97
C LEU A 230 -12.67 2.10 -1.02
N LEU A 231 -13.98 2.02 -1.24
CA LEU A 231 -14.87 3.19 -1.25
C LEU A 231 -14.97 3.85 0.13
N GLU A 232 -14.91 3.06 1.20
CA GLU A 232 -14.97 3.60 2.56
C GLU A 232 -13.72 4.40 2.94
N PHE A 233 -12.56 4.12 2.37
CA PHE A 233 -11.39 5.00 2.54
C PHE A 233 -11.67 6.40 2.01
N GLN A 234 -12.22 6.50 0.81
CA GLN A 234 -12.61 7.80 0.25
C GLN A 234 -13.67 8.47 1.11
N THR A 235 -14.74 7.77 1.45
CA THR A 235 -15.89 8.34 2.17
C THR A 235 -15.53 8.80 3.59
N ASN A 236 -14.68 8.05 4.30
CA ASN A 236 -14.38 8.32 5.71
C ASN A 236 -13.11 9.15 5.94
N LEU A 237 -12.14 9.08 5.03
CA LEU A 237 -10.86 9.78 5.19
C LEU A 237 -10.75 11.07 4.39
N VAL A 238 -11.55 11.23 3.34
CA VAL A 238 -11.45 12.36 2.41
C VAL A 238 -12.62 13.31 2.65
N PRO A 239 -12.44 14.39 3.44
CA PRO A 239 -13.52 15.35 3.71
C PRO A 239 -13.78 16.28 2.53
N TYR A 240 -12.76 16.57 1.75
CA TYR A 240 -12.83 17.39 0.53
C TYR A 240 -12.09 16.71 -0.61
N PRO A 241 -12.60 16.68 -1.83
CA PRO A 241 -12.01 15.89 -2.93
C PRO A 241 -10.52 16.16 -3.18
N ARG A 242 -10.06 17.38 -3.01
CA ARG A 242 -8.65 17.77 -3.23
C ARG A 242 -7.73 17.53 -2.01
N ILE A 243 -8.30 17.23 -0.84
CA ILE A 243 -7.56 16.92 0.40
C ILE A 243 -7.69 15.43 0.66
N HIS A 244 -6.99 14.64 -0.16
CA HIS A 244 -7.07 13.18 -0.17
C HIS A 244 -5.73 12.47 0.06
N TYR A 245 -4.82 13.13 0.77
CA TYR A 245 -3.48 12.61 1.11
C TYR A 245 -3.40 12.25 2.60
N PRO A 246 -3.92 11.08 3.03
CA PRO A 246 -3.81 10.65 4.41
C PRO A 246 -2.37 10.28 4.78
N LEU A 247 -1.98 10.58 6.01
CA LEU A 247 -0.75 10.09 6.60
C LEU A 247 -0.93 8.66 7.07
N THR A 248 0.08 7.83 6.89
CA THR A 248 0.05 6.41 7.26
C THR A 248 1.06 6.14 8.38
N THR A 249 0.64 5.32 9.34
CA THR A 249 1.50 4.81 10.42
C THR A 249 1.24 3.32 10.59
N TYR A 250 2.24 2.56 11.00
CA TYR A 250 2.11 1.15 11.32
C TYR A 250 2.75 0.85 12.69
N ALA A 251 2.05 0.08 13.50
CA ALA A 251 2.54 -0.43 14.78
C ALA A 251 1.99 -1.87 15.02
N PRO A 252 2.79 -2.76 15.64
CA PRO A 252 4.13 -2.55 16.15
C PRO A 252 5.20 -2.76 15.08
N THR A 253 6.21 -1.91 15.06
CA THR A 253 7.44 -2.11 14.31
C THR A 253 8.52 -2.50 15.31
N VAL A 254 8.66 -3.79 15.58
CA VAL A 254 9.59 -4.33 16.58
C VAL A 254 10.43 -5.47 15.97
N SER A 255 11.69 -5.56 16.38
CA SER A 255 12.55 -6.68 16.04
C SER A 255 12.15 -7.94 16.81
N ALA A 256 12.55 -9.11 16.30
CA ALA A 256 12.24 -10.40 16.96
C ALA A 256 12.75 -10.47 18.41
N GLU A 257 13.90 -9.87 18.69
CA GLU A 257 14.49 -9.81 20.03
C GLU A 257 13.66 -8.99 21.00
N LYS A 258 13.24 -7.78 20.59
CA LYS A 258 12.39 -6.89 21.41
C LYS A 258 10.99 -7.47 21.61
N ALA A 259 10.40 -8.07 20.59
CA ALA A 259 9.05 -8.64 20.66
C ALA A 259 8.92 -9.78 21.67
N TYR A 260 10.00 -10.48 21.97
CA TYR A 260 10.01 -11.54 22.98
C TYR A 260 9.78 -10.98 24.39
N HIS A 261 10.24 -9.77 24.65
CA HIS A 261 10.17 -9.11 25.95
C HIS A 261 8.98 -8.16 26.10
N GLU A 262 8.40 -7.68 25.01
CA GLU A 262 7.35 -6.66 25.01
C GLU A 262 6.05 -7.22 24.43
N LYS A 263 5.02 -7.34 25.28
CA LYS A 263 3.64 -7.61 24.84
C LYS A 263 2.88 -6.30 24.87
N LEU A 264 2.74 -5.65 23.72
CA LEU A 264 2.03 -4.39 23.60
C LEU A 264 0.51 -4.60 23.74
N THR A 265 -0.12 -3.79 24.56
CA THR A 265 -1.56 -3.69 24.69
C THR A 265 -2.17 -2.92 23.52
N VAL A 266 -3.48 -3.06 23.30
CA VAL A 266 -4.19 -2.30 22.23
C VAL A 266 -4.04 -0.80 22.44
N GLY A 267 -4.07 -0.32 23.70
CA GLY A 267 -3.88 1.09 24.03
C GLY A 267 -2.50 1.62 23.71
N GLU A 268 -1.45 0.83 23.96
CA GLU A 268 -0.07 1.18 23.63
C GLU A 268 0.15 1.19 22.11
N LEU A 269 -0.37 0.20 21.38
CA LEU A 269 -0.32 0.17 19.92
C LEU A 269 -1.00 1.39 19.31
N THR A 270 -2.20 1.70 19.77
CA THR A 270 -2.95 2.86 19.30
C THR A 270 -2.21 4.17 19.60
N SER A 271 -1.62 4.30 20.79
CA SER A 271 -0.81 5.48 21.14
C SER A 271 0.44 5.58 20.29
N ALA A 272 1.11 4.47 19.99
CA ALA A 272 2.30 4.44 19.14
C ALA A 272 2.02 4.92 17.71
N CYS A 273 0.82 4.68 17.18
CA CYS A 273 0.42 5.17 15.86
C CYS A 273 0.35 6.69 15.77
N PHE A 274 0.12 7.40 16.89
CA PHE A 274 0.07 8.87 16.92
C PHE A 274 1.42 9.53 17.25
N GLU A 275 2.46 8.73 17.48
CA GLU A 275 3.81 9.26 17.67
C GLU A 275 4.38 9.77 16.33
N PRO A 276 4.89 11.02 16.27
CA PRO A 276 5.45 11.58 15.03
C PRO A 276 6.61 10.78 14.47
N THR A 277 7.32 10.07 15.33
CA THR A 277 8.47 9.25 14.96
C THR A 277 8.11 7.97 14.21
N ASN A 278 6.87 7.52 14.30
CA ASN A 278 6.36 6.32 13.62
C ASN A 278 5.60 6.64 12.32
N GLN A 279 5.50 7.91 11.96
CA GLN A 279 4.91 8.32 10.70
C GLN A 279 5.76 7.84 9.52
N LEU A 280 5.11 7.36 8.46
CA LEU A 280 5.79 6.92 7.23
C LEU A 280 6.13 8.08 6.29
N VAL A 281 5.83 9.31 6.71
CA VAL A 281 6.21 10.56 6.05
C VAL A 281 6.85 11.48 7.09
N LYS A 282 7.91 12.19 6.73
CA LYS A 282 8.58 13.19 7.57
C LYS A 282 7.70 14.42 7.79
N CYS A 283 6.85 14.35 8.81
CA CYS A 283 5.99 15.47 9.23
C CYS A 283 5.70 15.40 10.73
N ASP A 284 5.28 16.51 11.31
CA ASP A 284 4.82 16.59 12.69
C ASP A 284 3.31 16.90 12.73
N PRO A 285 2.45 15.90 12.95
CA PRO A 285 1.00 16.08 12.96
C PRO A 285 0.49 16.91 14.15
N ARG A 286 1.33 17.14 15.19
CA ARG A 286 0.96 17.94 16.36
C ARG A 286 0.81 19.43 16.06
N GLN A 287 1.32 19.89 14.91
CA GLN A 287 1.19 21.29 14.46
C GLN A 287 -0.15 21.58 13.79
N GLY A 288 -0.97 20.56 13.56
CA GLY A 288 -2.28 20.67 12.90
C GLY A 288 -3.40 20.05 13.73
N LYS A 289 -4.58 19.99 13.12
CA LYS A 289 -5.75 19.30 13.64
C LYS A 289 -6.17 18.18 12.69
N TYR A 290 -6.60 17.05 13.25
CA TYR A 290 -7.11 15.93 12.49
C TYR A 290 -8.52 16.21 11.96
N MET A 291 -8.76 15.97 10.71
CA MET A 291 -10.10 16.02 10.08
C MET A 291 -10.78 14.67 10.06
N ALA A 292 -10.01 13.61 9.89
CA ALA A 292 -10.47 12.23 9.89
C ALA A 292 -9.34 11.30 10.33
N CYS A 293 -9.69 10.12 10.86
CA CYS A 293 -8.74 9.10 11.25
C CYS A 293 -9.34 7.72 11.02
N CYS A 294 -8.55 6.81 10.44
CA CYS A 294 -8.93 5.41 10.28
C CYS A 294 -7.95 4.53 11.04
N LEU A 295 -8.45 3.72 11.96
CA LEU A 295 -7.70 2.77 12.74
C LEU A 295 -8.03 1.36 12.26
N LEU A 296 -7.07 0.66 11.69
CA LEU A 296 -7.21 -0.70 11.20
C LEU A 296 -6.43 -1.65 12.10
N TYR A 297 -7.15 -2.52 12.80
CA TYR A 297 -6.56 -3.50 13.71
C TYR A 297 -6.54 -4.88 13.09
N ARG A 298 -5.47 -5.62 13.35
CA ARG A 298 -5.33 -7.02 12.94
C ARG A 298 -5.00 -7.92 14.12
N GLY A 299 -5.58 -9.13 14.11
CA GLY A 299 -5.28 -10.18 15.08
C GLY A 299 -6.20 -10.17 16.29
N ASP A 300 -5.64 -10.52 17.44
CA ASP A 300 -6.38 -10.69 18.69
C ASP A 300 -6.66 -9.33 19.35
N VAL A 301 -7.73 -8.69 18.90
CA VAL A 301 -8.15 -7.36 19.35
C VAL A 301 -9.64 -7.37 19.70
N VAL A 302 -9.98 -6.85 20.88
CA VAL A 302 -11.36 -6.78 21.37
C VAL A 302 -11.92 -5.36 21.15
N PRO A 303 -13.14 -5.20 20.58
CA PRO A 303 -13.74 -3.89 20.32
C PRO A 303 -13.79 -2.96 21.54
N ASN A 304 -14.06 -3.49 22.73
CA ASN A 304 -14.12 -2.69 23.95
C ASN A 304 -12.78 -2.04 24.31
N GLU A 305 -11.66 -2.75 24.07
CA GLU A 305 -10.31 -2.19 24.30
C GLU A 305 -10.01 -1.04 23.34
N ILE A 306 -10.50 -1.13 22.10
CA ILE A 306 -10.36 -0.07 21.10
C ILE A 306 -11.14 1.17 21.54
N HIS A 307 -12.39 1.03 21.98
CA HIS A 307 -13.19 2.15 22.47
C HIS A 307 -12.55 2.86 23.67
N ALA A 308 -12.01 2.08 24.62
CA ALA A 308 -11.28 2.62 25.76
C ALA A 308 -10.00 3.37 25.32
N SER A 309 -9.28 2.82 24.35
CA SER A 309 -8.06 3.44 23.77
C SER A 309 -8.37 4.75 23.06
N ILE A 310 -9.43 4.79 22.25
CA ILE A 310 -9.89 6.03 21.58
C ILE A 310 -10.32 7.07 22.60
N GLY A 311 -11.03 6.67 23.65
CA GLY A 311 -11.39 7.58 24.76
C GLY A 311 -10.17 8.21 25.42
N SER A 312 -9.13 7.42 25.68
CA SER A 312 -7.86 7.88 26.21
C SER A 312 -7.11 8.82 25.25
N LEU A 313 -7.13 8.53 23.94
CA LEU A 313 -6.53 9.41 22.92
C LEU A 313 -7.20 10.77 22.84
N LYS A 314 -8.52 10.81 22.87
CA LYS A 314 -9.29 12.08 22.85
C LYS A 314 -9.03 12.97 24.06
N SER A 315 -8.61 12.40 25.18
CA SER A 315 -8.23 13.18 26.38
C SER A 315 -6.84 13.80 26.28
N LYS A 316 -5.99 13.34 25.34
CA LYS A 316 -4.64 13.87 25.15
C LYS A 316 -4.68 15.24 24.47
N ARG A 317 -4.03 16.26 25.06
CA ARG A 317 -3.94 17.61 24.49
C ARG A 317 -3.13 17.70 23.20
N THR A 318 -2.31 16.70 22.93
CA THR A 318 -1.44 16.64 21.74
C THR A 318 -2.18 16.20 20.47
N ILE A 319 -3.36 15.60 20.63
CA ILE A 319 -4.17 15.11 19.53
C ILE A 319 -5.45 15.94 19.49
N GLN A 320 -5.53 16.84 18.51
CA GLN A 320 -6.65 17.74 18.35
C GLN A 320 -7.41 17.44 17.06
N PHE A 321 -8.73 17.37 17.16
CA PHE A 321 -9.62 17.25 16.01
C PHE A 321 -10.23 18.61 15.67
N VAL A 322 -10.66 18.75 14.42
CA VAL A 322 -11.42 19.93 13.97
C VAL A 322 -12.78 19.98 14.65
N ASP A 323 -13.27 21.19 14.90
CA ASP A 323 -14.50 21.40 15.69
C ASP A 323 -15.76 20.84 15.02
N TRP A 324 -15.76 20.75 13.67
CA TRP A 324 -16.87 20.22 12.89
C TRP A 324 -16.86 18.68 12.77
N CYS A 325 -15.80 17.97 13.22
CA CYS A 325 -15.69 16.51 13.21
C CYS A 325 -15.13 15.96 14.53
N PRO A 326 -15.86 16.08 15.66
CA PRO A 326 -15.38 15.64 16.98
C PRO A 326 -15.27 14.11 17.11
N THR A 327 -15.92 13.34 16.21
CA THR A 327 -15.96 11.87 16.22
C THR A 327 -15.26 11.25 15.02
N GLY A 328 -14.24 11.90 14.48
CA GLY A 328 -13.57 11.56 13.23
C GLY A 328 -12.78 10.23 13.20
N PHE A 329 -13.19 9.22 13.97
CA PHE A 329 -12.58 7.88 13.96
C PHE A 329 -13.45 6.87 13.20
N LYS A 330 -12.88 6.26 12.18
CA LYS A 330 -13.36 5.00 11.59
C LYS A 330 -12.48 3.87 12.12
N VAL A 331 -13.09 2.77 12.51
CA VAL A 331 -12.39 1.57 13.01
C VAL A 331 -12.66 0.41 12.09
N GLY A 332 -11.63 -0.33 11.74
CA GLY A 332 -11.70 -1.62 11.08
C GLY A 332 -11.02 -2.69 11.93
N ILE A 333 -11.61 -3.87 12.02
CA ILE A 333 -11.07 -5.00 12.79
C ILE A 333 -11.08 -6.24 11.91
N ASN A 334 -9.90 -6.84 11.77
CA ASN A 334 -9.73 -8.13 11.11
C ASN A 334 -9.02 -9.10 12.05
N TYR A 335 -9.59 -10.28 12.24
CA TYR A 335 -9.05 -11.26 13.20
C TYR A 335 -7.84 -12.04 12.70
N GLN A 336 -7.52 -11.93 11.40
CA GLN A 336 -6.30 -12.54 10.84
C GLN A 336 -5.07 -11.79 11.32
N PRO A 337 -4.17 -12.41 12.13
CA PRO A 337 -2.95 -11.74 12.56
C PRO A 337 -2.03 -11.44 11.37
N PRO A 338 -1.17 -10.42 11.46
CA PRO A 338 -0.23 -10.11 10.39
C PRO A 338 0.78 -11.25 10.21
N THR A 339 1.02 -11.64 8.98
CA THR A 339 2.04 -12.62 8.61
C THR A 339 3.34 -11.89 8.29
N VAL A 340 4.48 -12.45 8.69
CA VAL A 340 5.80 -11.89 8.37
C VAL A 340 6.56 -12.79 7.40
N ILE A 341 7.41 -12.19 6.59
CA ILE A 341 8.26 -12.91 5.65
C ILE A 341 9.38 -13.60 6.44
N PRO A 342 9.58 -14.91 6.28
CA PRO A 342 10.67 -15.64 6.95
C PRO A 342 12.03 -15.01 6.63
N GLY A 343 12.87 -14.81 7.65
CA GLY A 343 14.17 -14.15 7.51
C GLY A 343 14.10 -12.63 7.35
N GLY A 344 12.94 -12.02 7.62
CA GLY A 344 12.77 -10.58 7.68
C GLY A 344 13.08 -10.00 9.05
N ASP A 345 13.14 -8.67 9.13
CA ASP A 345 13.50 -7.93 10.35
C ASP A 345 12.31 -7.74 11.31
N LEU A 346 11.09 -7.83 10.80
CA LEU A 346 9.87 -7.69 11.58
C LEU A 346 9.56 -8.95 12.36
N ALA A 347 9.19 -8.79 13.62
CA ALA A 347 8.74 -9.89 14.46
C ALA A 347 7.33 -10.36 14.08
N LYS A 348 7.07 -11.66 14.27
CA LYS A 348 5.71 -12.20 14.22
C LYS A 348 4.96 -11.75 15.49
N VAL A 349 3.88 -11.01 15.31
CA VAL A 349 3.05 -10.48 16.40
C VAL A 349 1.64 -11.03 16.33
N GLN A 350 0.97 -11.09 17.48
CA GLN A 350 -0.40 -11.57 17.57
C GLN A 350 -1.43 -10.49 17.21
N ARG A 351 -1.04 -9.20 17.30
CA ARG A 351 -1.90 -8.04 17.02
C ARG A 351 -1.11 -6.89 16.43
N ALA A 352 -1.71 -6.14 15.56
CA ALA A 352 -1.16 -4.93 14.95
C ALA A 352 -2.27 -3.92 14.67
#